data_12532fa6e0e5019d72cbb33fd2fd9057
#
_entry.id   12532fa6e0e5019d72cbb33fd2fd9057
#
_cell.length_a   1.000
_cell.length_b   1.000
_cell.length_c   1.000
_cell.angle_alpha   90.00
_cell.angle_beta   90.00
_cell.angle_gamma   90.00
#
_symmetry.space_group_name_H-M   'P 1'
#
loop_
_entity.id
_entity.type
_entity.pdbx_description
1 polymer ?
#
loop_
_entity_poly.entity_id
_entity_poly.type
_entity_poly.pdbx_seq_one_letter_code
_entity_poly.pdbx_strand_id
1 'polypeptide(L)'
;VTTTTAASNGGNIESIDSIKYFAPRIYSSQYRAVTARDYEAIIQNIYPNTESVSVVGGEELDPPEFGTVFITIKPKNGEFVSDFDKQGILSNLKGYTLAGINQKILDLKLLYVELDSYVYYDQSKVTTVSELKTSITNGLITYASSTDLNKFGGRFKYSKMLNVIDN
;
A
#
# COMPACT_ATOMS: atom_id res chain seq x y z
N VAL A 1 -11.55 26.24 27.24
CA VAL A 1 -10.64 25.37 26.48
C VAL A 1 -10.50 25.95 25.08
N THR A 2 -9.33 26.42 24.73
CA THR A 2 -9.03 26.97 23.39
C THR A 2 -8.34 25.91 22.60
N THR A 3 -8.88 25.54 21.45
CA THR A 3 -8.22 24.61 20.52
C THR A 3 -7.07 25.35 19.85
N THR A 4 -5.84 24.94 20.11
CA THR A 4 -4.62 25.56 19.55
C THR A 4 -4.22 24.98 18.19
N THR A 5 -4.71 23.79 17.85
CA THR A 5 -4.43 23.10 16.58
C THR A 5 -5.70 22.47 16.05
N ALA A 6 -6.00 22.67 14.77
CA ALA A 6 -7.11 22.01 14.12
C ALA A 6 -6.87 20.49 14.07
N ALA A 7 -7.93 19.69 14.16
CA ALA A 7 -7.85 18.25 13.95
C ALA A 7 -7.39 17.98 12.50
N SER A 8 -6.37 17.15 12.34
CA SER A 8 -5.83 16.75 11.05
C SER A 8 -5.64 15.23 10.99
N ASN A 9 -5.48 14.68 9.79
CA ASN A 9 -5.19 13.26 9.57
C ASN A 9 -6.31 12.29 9.98
N GLY A 10 -7.58 12.72 9.94
CA GLY A 10 -8.72 11.82 10.06
C GLY A 10 -8.80 10.88 8.85
N GLY A 11 -9.06 9.60 9.09
CA GLY A 11 -9.28 8.58 8.07
C GLY A 11 -10.69 7.98 8.17
N ASN A 12 -11.07 7.19 7.18
CA ASN A 12 -12.27 6.36 7.23
C ASN A 12 -12.16 5.32 8.35
N ILE A 13 -13.30 4.78 8.78
CA ILE A 13 -13.34 3.69 9.76
C ILE A 13 -12.49 2.52 9.25
N GLU A 14 -11.61 2.02 10.11
CA GLU A 14 -10.74 0.90 9.81
C GLU A 14 -11.56 -0.39 9.62
N SER A 15 -11.18 -1.21 8.63
CA SER A 15 -11.86 -2.48 8.40
C SER A 15 -11.55 -3.50 9.50
N ILE A 16 -12.48 -4.42 9.75
CA ILE A 16 -12.31 -5.48 10.76
C ILE A 16 -11.07 -6.35 10.46
N ASP A 17 -10.80 -6.61 9.18
CA ASP A 17 -9.64 -7.41 8.77
C ASP A 17 -8.32 -6.68 9.02
N SER A 18 -8.29 -5.37 8.82
CA SER A 18 -7.16 -4.51 9.19
C SER A 18 -6.92 -4.56 10.71
N ILE A 19 -7.97 -4.38 11.49
CA ILE A 19 -7.88 -4.44 12.97
C ILE A 19 -7.35 -5.81 13.44
N LYS A 20 -7.88 -6.90 12.90
CA LYS A 20 -7.42 -8.27 13.23
C LYS A 20 -5.94 -8.48 12.89
N TYR A 21 -5.49 -7.85 11.81
CA TYR A 21 -4.10 -7.96 11.37
C TYR A 21 -3.14 -7.11 12.21
N PHE A 22 -3.48 -5.85 12.47
CA PHE A 22 -2.56 -4.90 13.10
C PHE A 22 -2.63 -4.87 14.63
N ALA A 23 -3.81 -5.04 15.25
CA ALA A 23 -3.95 -4.93 16.70
C ALA A 23 -3.04 -5.90 17.49
N PRO A 24 -2.93 -7.20 17.15
CA PRO A 24 -2.00 -8.09 17.82
C PRO A 24 -0.54 -7.69 17.67
N ARG A 25 -0.18 -7.09 16.51
CA ARG A 25 1.18 -6.63 16.23
C ARG A 25 1.55 -5.40 17.03
N ILE A 26 0.65 -4.41 17.11
CA ILE A 26 0.83 -3.23 17.96
C ILE A 26 0.97 -3.64 19.42
N TYR A 27 0.14 -4.57 19.88
CA TYR A 27 0.23 -5.09 21.24
C TYR A 27 1.56 -5.80 21.50
N SER A 28 2.01 -6.67 20.61
CA SER A 28 3.27 -7.40 20.75
C SER A 28 4.51 -6.50 20.67
N SER A 29 4.46 -5.43 19.88
CA SER A 29 5.54 -4.44 19.79
C SER A 29 5.69 -3.58 21.04
N GLN A 30 4.68 -3.55 21.91
CA GLN A 30 4.65 -2.68 23.11
C GLN A 30 4.97 -1.22 22.78
N TYR A 31 4.48 -0.73 21.65
CA TYR A 31 4.74 0.62 21.11
C TYR A 31 6.24 0.92 20.86
N ARG A 32 7.03 -0.12 20.54
CA ARG A 32 8.44 0.02 20.14
C ARG A 32 8.65 -0.56 18.75
N ALA A 33 9.22 0.23 17.85
CA ALA A 33 9.58 -0.21 16.51
C ALA A 33 10.98 -0.84 16.55
N VAL A 34 11.06 -2.16 16.54
CA VAL A 34 12.30 -2.94 16.55
C VAL A 34 12.45 -3.74 15.26
N THR A 35 11.39 -4.43 14.86
CA THR A 35 11.36 -5.23 13.62
C THR A 35 10.66 -4.49 12.49
N ALA A 36 10.91 -4.87 11.23
CA ALA A 36 10.21 -4.30 10.08
C ALA A 36 8.68 -4.34 10.24
N ARG A 37 8.15 -5.42 10.82
CA ARG A 37 6.71 -5.57 11.07
C ARG A 37 6.16 -4.63 12.14
N ASP A 38 6.98 -4.29 13.14
CA ASP A 38 6.59 -3.30 14.15
C ASP A 38 6.48 -1.92 13.53
N TYR A 39 7.46 -1.55 12.67
CA TYR A 39 7.40 -0.31 11.90
C TYR A 39 6.15 -0.24 11.03
N GLU A 40 5.82 -1.31 10.30
CA GLU A 40 4.62 -1.37 9.46
C GLU A 40 3.36 -1.11 10.29
N ALA A 41 3.19 -1.78 11.43
CA ALA A 41 2.03 -1.64 12.29
C ALA A 41 1.92 -0.24 12.91
N ILE A 42 3.05 0.32 13.36
CA ILE A 42 3.09 1.66 13.97
C ILE A 42 2.82 2.74 12.91
N ILE A 43 3.37 2.62 11.71
CA ILE A 43 3.14 3.56 10.62
C ILE A 43 1.67 3.57 10.21
N GLN A 44 1.02 2.41 10.12
CA GLN A 44 -0.40 2.32 9.84
C GLN A 44 -1.25 3.07 10.89
N ASN A 45 -0.83 3.02 12.16
CA ASN A 45 -1.50 3.76 13.23
C ASN A 45 -1.24 5.27 13.18
N ILE A 46 -0.01 5.68 12.84
CA ILE A 46 0.37 7.10 12.71
C ILE A 46 -0.28 7.76 11.49
N TYR A 47 -0.34 7.04 10.37
CA TYR A 47 -0.84 7.53 9.10
C TYR A 47 -1.92 6.60 8.54
N PRO A 48 -3.20 6.77 8.94
CA PRO A 48 -4.31 5.89 8.55
C PRO A 48 -4.61 5.86 7.05
N ASN A 49 -4.15 6.87 6.30
CA ASN A 49 -4.27 6.91 4.83
C ASN A 49 -3.27 5.97 4.12
N THR A 50 -2.73 5.01 4.84
CA THR A 50 -1.81 4.01 4.30
C THR A 50 -2.58 2.81 3.74
N GLU A 51 -2.30 2.44 2.47
CA GLU A 51 -2.77 1.20 1.86
C GLU A 51 -1.80 0.06 2.15
N SER A 52 -0.51 0.31 1.98
CA SER A 52 0.54 -0.67 2.21
C SER A 52 1.84 0.02 2.62
N VAL A 53 2.63 -0.65 3.46
CA VAL A 53 3.96 -0.20 3.89
C VAL A 53 4.96 -1.30 3.57
N SER A 54 6.15 -0.91 3.15
CA SER A 54 7.31 -1.78 3.06
C SER A 54 8.43 -1.18 3.88
N VAL A 55 9.03 -1.98 4.73
CA VAL A 55 10.14 -1.58 5.60
C VAL A 55 11.31 -2.53 5.37
N VAL A 56 12.48 -1.94 5.09
CA VAL A 56 13.71 -2.67 4.79
C VAL A 56 14.82 -2.11 5.66
N GLY A 57 15.60 -2.97 6.30
CA GLY A 57 16.81 -2.54 7.00
C GLY A 57 17.89 -2.11 6.00
N GLY A 58 18.68 -1.10 6.38
CA GLY A 58 19.74 -0.62 5.50
C GLY A 58 20.86 -1.64 5.27
N GLU A 59 20.97 -2.67 6.12
CA GLU A 59 21.86 -3.80 5.93
C GLU A 59 21.53 -4.68 4.73
N GLU A 60 20.27 -4.65 4.27
CA GLU A 60 19.81 -5.40 3.10
C GLU A 60 20.09 -4.69 1.76
N LEU A 61 20.58 -3.46 1.80
CA LEU A 61 20.87 -2.67 0.60
C LEU A 61 22.29 -2.96 0.06
N ASP A 62 22.48 -2.66 -1.21
CA ASP A 62 23.79 -2.68 -1.86
C ASP A 62 24.11 -1.28 -2.44
N PRO A 63 25.08 -0.53 -1.87
CA PRO A 63 25.89 -0.82 -0.67
C PRO A 63 25.07 -0.75 0.64
N PRO A 64 25.43 -1.53 1.68
CA PRO A 64 24.70 -1.54 2.94
C PRO A 64 24.85 -0.21 3.71
N GLU A 65 23.75 0.28 4.29
CA GLU A 65 23.69 1.47 5.14
C GLU A 65 23.23 1.08 6.56
N PHE A 66 24.18 0.75 7.42
CA PHE A 66 23.89 0.31 8.78
C PHE A 66 23.28 1.43 9.64
N GLY A 67 22.42 1.04 10.58
CA GLY A 67 21.74 1.99 11.48
C GLY A 67 20.65 2.82 10.81
N THR A 68 20.27 2.48 9.59
CA THR A 68 19.19 3.15 8.85
C THR A 68 18.09 2.16 8.50
N VAL A 69 16.85 2.59 8.65
CA VAL A 69 15.65 1.86 8.20
C VAL A 69 15.00 2.64 7.08
N PHE A 70 14.77 1.98 5.97
CA PHE A 70 14.10 2.53 4.81
C PHE A 70 12.64 2.13 4.80
N ILE A 71 11.77 3.13 4.66
CA ILE A 71 10.32 2.99 4.73
C ILE A 71 9.75 3.48 3.40
N THR A 72 8.94 2.67 2.77
CA THR A 72 8.18 3.07 1.58
C THR A 72 6.70 2.89 1.86
N ILE A 73 5.92 3.95 1.65
CA ILE A 73 4.49 3.99 1.98
C ILE A 73 3.70 4.19 0.70
N LYS A 74 2.70 3.32 0.47
CA LYS A 74 1.68 3.52 -0.54
C LYS A 74 0.44 4.10 0.13
N PRO A 75 0.03 5.34 -0.20
CA PRO A 75 -1.20 5.92 0.33
C PRO A 75 -2.43 5.29 -0.35
N LYS A 76 -3.58 5.31 0.34
CA LYS A 76 -4.88 4.91 -0.23
C LYS A 76 -5.35 5.88 -1.31
N ASN A 77 -5.06 7.16 -1.12
CA ASN A 77 -5.41 8.22 -2.04
C ASN A 77 -4.12 8.86 -2.56
N GLY A 78 -3.93 8.84 -3.89
CA GLY A 78 -2.74 9.38 -4.54
C GLY A 78 -1.63 8.36 -4.77
N GLU A 79 -0.61 8.78 -5.49
CA GLU A 79 0.54 7.93 -5.85
C GLU A 79 1.68 8.02 -4.84
N PHE A 80 1.84 9.20 -4.23
CA PHE A 80 2.96 9.49 -3.32
C PHE A 80 2.48 10.17 -2.03
N VAL A 81 3.24 9.99 -0.98
CA VAL A 81 3.07 10.74 0.28
C VAL A 81 3.73 12.10 0.13
N SER A 82 3.04 13.19 0.52
CA SER A 82 3.61 14.54 0.45
C SER A 82 4.83 14.67 1.37
N ASP A 83 5.76 15.58 1.05
CA ASP A 83 6.93 15.81 1.89
C ASP A 83 6.56 16.33 3.28
N PHE A 84 5.46 17.08 3.37
CA PHE A 84 4.91 17.52 4.65
C PHE A 84 4.44 16.32 5.49
N ASP A 85 3.70 15.39 4.90
CA ASP A 85 3.24 14.18 5.60
C ASP A 85 4.43 13.28 5.97
N LYS A 86 5.43 13.13 5.10
CA LYS A 86 6.66 12.38 5.40
C LYS A 86 7.36 12.91 6.65
N GLN A 87 7.50 14.24 6.76
CA GLN A 87 8.09 14.88 7.95
C GLN A 87 7.24 14.65 9.20
N GLY A 88 5.91 14.73 9.07
CA GLY A 88 4.97 14.45 10.14
C GLY A 88 5.07 12.99 10.63
N ILE A 89 5.10 12.04 9.70
CA ILE A 89 5.27 10.61 10.00
C ILE A 89 6.61 10.37 10.70
N LEU A 90 7.72 10.90 10.18
CA LEU A 90 9.04 10.74 10.80
C LEU A 90 9.11 11.36 12.20
N SER A 91 8.50 12.52 12.40
CA SER A 91 8.45 13.18 13.72
C SER A 91 7.69 12.32 14.75
N ASN A 92 6.55 11.78 14.37
CA ASN A 92 5.77 10.90 15.23
C ASN A 92 6.47 9.57 15.49
N LEU A 93 7.12 9.01 14.45
CA LEU A 93 7.80 7.72 14.52
C LEU A 93 9.00 7.74 15.49
N LYS A 94 9.65 8.90 15.66
CA LYS A 94 10.76 9.05 16.64
C LYS A 94 10.39 8.67 18.07
N GLY A 95 9.13 8.80 18.45
CA GLY A 95 8.63 8.38 19.78
C GLY A 95 8.61 6.88 20.00
N TYR A 96 8.67 6.09 18.92
CA TYR A 96 8.55 4.63 18.94
C TYR A 96 9.86 3.91 18.59
N THR A 97 10.84 4.63 18.05
CA THR A 97 12.07 4.03 17.54
C THR A 97 13.18 3.97 18.59
N LEU A 98 14.09 3.02 18.41
CA LEU A 98 15.26 2.90 19.25
C LEU A 98 16.28 4.02 18.95
N ALA A 99 16.98 4.45 20.00
CA ALA A 99 18.06 5.43 19.85
C ALA A 99 19.18 4.87 18.94
N GLY A 100 19.65 5.70 18.03
CA GLY A 100 20.71 5.33 17.08
C GLY A 100 20.23 4.73 15.77
N ILE A 101 18.92 4.52 15.59
CA ILE A 101 18.33 4.10 14.32
C ILE A 101 17.76 5.31 13.59
N ASN A 102 18.24 5.56 12.38
CA ASN A 102 17.72 6.60 11.49
C ASN A 102 16.62 6.04 10.59
N GLN A 103 15.54 6.80 10.41
CA GLN A 103 14.47 6.44 9.51
C GLN A 103 14.49 7.33 8.27
N LYS A 104 14.41 6.72 7.10
CA LYS A 104 14.29 7.42 5.81
C LYS A 104 13.04 6.93 5.09
N ILE A 105 12.20 7.87 4.65
CA ILE A 105 11.05 7.53 3.79
C ILE A 105 11.47 7.71 2.34
N LEU A 106 11.36 6.64 1.57
CA LEU A 106 11.62 6.62 0.13
C LEU A 106 10.31 6.68 -0.65
N ASP A 107 10.40 7.29 -1.82
CA ASP A 107 9.27 7.29 -2.75
C ASP A 107 9.06 5.92 -3.37
N LEU A 108 7.79 5.61 -3.60
CA LEU A 108 7.35 4.38 -4.21
C LEU A 108 7.78 4.35 -5.69
N LYS A 109 8.35 3.22 -6.12
CA LYS A 109 8.54 2.93 -7.54
C LYS A 109 7.32 2.18 -8.06
N LEU A 110 6.58 2.80 -8.98
CA LEU A 110 5.43 2.21 -9.64
C LEU A 110 5.88 1.47 -10.90
N LEU A 111 5.37 0.25 -11.07
CA LEU A 111 5.51 -0.51 -12.31
C LEU A 111 4.15 -0.49 -13.01
N TYR A 112 4.10 0.15 -14.15
CA TYR A 112 2.91 0.15 -15.01
C TYR A 112 2.97 -1.05 -15.95
N VAL A 113 1.87 -1.79 -16.03
CA VAL A 113 1.70 -2.90 -16.99
C VAL A 113 0.74 -2.43 -18.07
N GLU A 114 1.23 -2.29 -19.29
CA GLU A 114 0.43 -1.97 -20.47
C GLU A 114 0.02 -3.27 -21.16
N LEU A 115 -1.26 -3.36 -21.54
CA LEU A 115 -1.84 -4.55 -22.14
C LEU A 115 -2.40 -4.19 -23.51
N ASP A 116 -1.99 -4.95 -24.53
CA ASP A 116 -2.62 -4.99 -25.84
C ASP A 116 -3.23 -6.37 -26.05
N SER A 117 -4.55 -6.45 -26.19
CA SER A 117 -5.29 -7.71 -26.16
C SER A 117 -6.27 -7.81 -27.33
N TYR A 118 -6.22 -8.93 -28.02
CA TYR A 118 -7.16 -9.31 -29.06
C TYR A 118 -8.09 -10.40 -28.54
N VAL A 119 -9.40 -10.12 -28.53
CA VAL A 119 -10.40 -11.04 -28.00
C VAL A 119 -11.23 -11.58 -29.16
N TYR A 120 -11.24 -12.89 -29.31
CA TYR A 120 -12.12 -13.61 -30.26
C TYR A 120 -13.37 -14.08 -29.53
N TYR A 121 -14.54 -13.80 -30.08
CA TYR A 121 -15.80 -14.10 -29.43
C TYR A 121 -16.81 -14.76 -30.39
N ASP A 122 -17.75 -15.52 -29.84
CA ASP A 122 -18.85 -16.14 -30.59
C ASP A 122 -20.01 -15.14 -30.71
N GLN A 123 -20.29 -14.73 -31.94
CA GLN A 123 -21.37 -13.76 -32.27
C GLN A 123 -22.75 -14.26 -31.87
N SER A 124 -22.94 -15.57 -31.73
CA SER A 124 -24.24 -16.14 -31.32
C SER A 124 -24.50 -15.96 -29.81
N LYS A 125 -23.48 -15.73 -29.02
CA LYS A 125 -23.55 -15.60 -27.55
C LYS A 125 -23.47 -14.17 -27.04
N VAL A 126 -23.12 -13.22 -27.91
CA VAL A 126 -22.94 -11.82 -27.53
C VAL A 126 -24.02 -10.98 -28.18
N THR A 127 -24.74 -10.21 -27.37
CA THR A 127 -25.82 -9.33 -27.83
C THR A 127 -25.26 -8.15 -28.64
N THR A 128 -24.22 -7.49 -28.09
CA THR A 128 -23.53 -6.39 -28.78
C THR A 128 -22.03 -6.37 -28.44
N VAL A 129 -21.20 -6.03 -29.44
CA VAL A 129 -19.75 -5.90 -29.27
C VAL A 129 -19.40 -4.84 -28.22
N SER A 130 -20.21 -3.79 -28.12
CA SER A 130 -20.00 -2.70 -27.14
C SER A 130 -20.20 -3.18 -25.70
N GLU A 131 -21.21 -4.02 -25.44
CA GLU A 131 -21.43 -4.62 -24.10
C GLU A 131 -20.28 -5.54 -23.71
N LEU A 132 -19.83 -6.39 -24.63
CA LEU A 132 -18.69 -7.27 -24.40
C LEU A 132 -17.43 -6.47 -24.05
N LYS A 133 -17.12 -5.43 -24.83
CA LYS A 133 -15.98 -4.56 -24.55
C LYS A 133 -16.07 -3.88 -23.18
N THR A 134 -17.26 -3.41 -22.81
CA THR A 134 -17.49 -2.76 -21.52
C THR A 134 -17.33 -3.76 -20.36
N SER A 135 -17.87 -4.99 -20.53
CA SER A 135 -17.74 -6.04 -19.53
C SER A 135 -16.29 -6.42 -19.26
N ILE A 136 -15.50 -6.67 -20.33
CA ILE A 136 -14.08 -6.98 -20.23
C ILE A 136 -13.32 -5.82 -19.59
N THR A 137 -13.58 -4.59 -20.01
CA THR A 137 -12.93 -3.40 -19.45
C THR A 137 -13.19 -3.26 -17.96
N ASN A 138 -14.46 -3.42 -17.53
CA ASN A 138 -14.84 -3.38 -16.12
C ASN A 138 -14.20 -4.50 -15.31
N GLY A 139 -14.15 -5.71 -15.87
CA GLY A 139 -13.46 -6.84 -15.26
C GLY A 139 -11.97 -6.57 -15.05
N LEU A 140 -11.29 -6.02 -16.05
CA LEU A 140 -9.88 -5.65 -15.97
C LEU A 140 -9.63 -4.51 -14.98
N ILE A 141 -10.50 -3.50 -14.91
CA ILE A 141 -10.43 -2.42 -13.92
C ILE A 141 -10.59 -2.99 -12.50
N THR A 142 -11.54 -3.91 -12.31
CA THR A 142 -11.75 -4.57 -11.02
C THR A 142 -10.53 -5.41 -10.62
N TYR A 143 -9.93 -6.15 -11.56
CA TYR A 143 -8.70 -6.87 -11.32
C TYR A 143 -7.53 -5.95 -11.00
N ALA A 144 -7.36 -4.86 -11.74
CA ALA A 144 -6.33 -3.84 -11.51
C ALA A 144 -6.46 -3.18 -10.13
N SER A 145 -7.70 -2.98 -9.67
CA SER A 145 -7.99 -2.39 -8.34
C SER A 145 -7.88 -3.40 -7.20
N SER A 146 -7.57 -4.68 -7.50
CA SER A 146 -7.49 -5.69 -6.46
C SER A 146 -6.34 -5.46 -5.50
N THR A 147 -6.56 -5.75 -4.21
CA THR A 147 -5.56 -5.65 -3.15
C THR A 147 -4.31 -6.50 -3.44
N ASP A 148 -4.47 -7.58 -4.21
CA ASP A 148 -3.35 -8.47 -4.57
C ASP A 148 -2.31 -7.81 -5.47
N LEU A 149 -2.72 -6.86 -6.32
CA LEU A 149 -1.83 -6.10 -7.20
C LEU A 149 -1.33 -4.82 -6.53
N ASN A 150 -2.16 -4.20 -5.70
CA ASN A 150 -1.93 -2.88 -5.15
C ASN A 150 -1.21 -2.86 -3.79
N LYS A 151 -0.53 -3.93 -3.40
CA LYS A 151 0.32 -4.00 -2.19
C LYS A 151 1.77 -4.25 -2.55
N PHE A 152 2.68 -3.95 -1.61
CA PHE A 152 4.09 -4.33 -1.76
C PHE A 152 4.22 -5.85 -1.89
N GLY A 153 5.07 -6.27 -2.84
CA GLY A 153 5.20 -7.69 -3.19
C GLY A 153 4.03 -8.23 -4.02
N GLY A 154 3.09 -7.39 -4.43
CA GLY A 154 2.04 -7.74 -5.38
C GLY A 154 2.64 -8.25 -6.69
N ARG A 155 2.05 -9.29 -7.28
CA ARG A 155 2.54 -9.88 -8.53
C ARG A 155 1.42 -9.90 -9.56
N PHE A 156 1.70 -9.33 -10.73
CA PHE A 156 0.84 -9.51 -11.88
C PHE A 156 0.85 -10.98 -12.31
N LYS A 157 -0.31 -11.60 -12.37
CA LYS A 157 -0.49 -13.00 -12.82
C LYS A 157 -1.26 -13.01 -14.12
N TYR A 158 -0.56 -13.33 -15.21
CA TYR A 158 -1.14 -13.42 -16.55
C TYR A 158 -2.37 -14.35 -16.61
N SER A 159 -2.29 -15.52 -15.96
CA SER A 159 -3.41 -16.47 -15.92
C SER A 159 -4.67 -15.92 -15.22
N LYS A 160 -4.50 -15.12 -14.16
CA LYS A 160 -5.65 -14.46 -13.51
C LYS A 160 -6.28 -13.39 -14.40
N MET A 161 -5.45 -12.65 -15.13
CA MET A 161 -5.93 -11.67 -16.10
C MET A 161 -6.71 -12.35 -17.24
N LEU A 162 -6.20 -13.44 -17.80
CA LEU A 162 -6.92 -14.21 -18.83
C LEU A 162 -8.26 -14.70 -18.33
N ASN A 163 -8.35 -15.28 -17.13
CA ASN A 163 -9.59 -15.73 -16.55
C ASN A 163 -10.65 -14.63 -16.40
N VAL A 164 -10.21 -13.36 -16.23
CA VAL A 164 -11.14 -12.21 -16.18
C VAL A 164 -11.70 -11.87 -17.56
N ILE A 165 -10.94 -12.17 -18.62
CA ILE A 165 -11.38 -11.93 -20.01
C ILE A 165 -12.29 -13.07 -20.49
N ASP A 166 -12.03 -14.31 -20.03
CA ASP A 166 -12.71 -15.53 -20.48
C ASP A 166 -14.05 -15.78 -19.77
N ASN A 167 -14.31 -15.12 -18.63
CA ASN A 167 -15.57 -15.20 -17.87
C ASN A 167 -16.52 -14.05 -18.19
#